data_35724026f8f8390cc12c56fea384788b
#
_entry.id   35724026f8f8390cc12c56fea384788b
#
_cell.length_a   1.000
_cell.length_b   1.000
_cell.length_c   1.000
_cell.angle_alpha   90.00
_cell.angle_beta   90.00
_cell.angle_gamma   90.00
#
_symmetry.space_group_name_H-M   'P 1'
#
loop_
_entity.id
_entity.type
_entity.pdbx_description
1 polymer ?
#
loop_
_entity_poly.entity_id
_entity_poly.type
_entity_poly.pdbx_seq_one_letter_code
_entity_poly.pdbx_strand_id
1 'polypeptide(L)'
;MKLSILTTTYNRADYLEKLYKSILDNIETSNLKAEWIIINDGSTDNTEEVIEKFVLENRIEIKYLFQKNSGKMAAINSGMEEVTGELVVDCDSDDFFANNAFKVIEQNTSKLLENERLYALCFLKQDLLGNVSGKKFTTDYMKSTMFDLYFKQDVQGEKILVFNTKIRKKFKHELEENEKFITEARMYHKMDEKYNILCINEVVETGEYREDGYTKNIIDTLKKNPIGYYKYFKEILQKDLRGASVRKKIYILKNYVFFLFMDISVKLKKIY
;
A
#
# COMPACT_ATOMS: atom_id res chain seq x y z
N MET A 1 8.52 -18.78 10.12
CA MET A 1 8.52 -17.50 9.41
C MET A 1 7.24 -16.77 9.78
N LYS A 2 7.30 -15.45 9.93
CA LYS A 2 6.18 -14.63 10.40
C LYS A 2 5.83 -13.55 9.38
N LEU A 3 4.54 -13.42 9.07
CA LEU A 3 3.95 -12.37 8.25
C LEU A 3 3.29 -11.35 9.16
N SER A 4 3.71 -10.10 9.07
CA SER A 4 3.01 -8.98 9.71
C SER A 4 2.00 -8.41 8.73
N ILE A 5 0.75 -8.32 9.14
CA ILE A 5 -0.33 -7.68 8.40
C ILE A 5 -0.51 -6.31 9.02
N LEU A 6 -0.36 -5.26 8.21
CA LEU A 6 -0.49 -3.87 8.65
C LEU A 6 -1.78 -3.29 8.09
N THR A 7 -2.70 -2.91 8.96
CA THR A 7 -3.98 -2.32 8.58
C THR A 7 -4.16 -0.96 9.24
N THR A 8 -4.42 0.05 8.43
CA THR A 8 -4.87 1.35 8.94
C THR A 8 -6.37 1.46 8.82
N THR A 9 -7.04 1.99 9.85
CA THR A 9 -8.49 2.13 9.85
C THR A 9 -8.92 3.52 10.35
N TYR A 10 -9.98 4.05 9.75
CA TYR A 10 -10.63 5.28 10.15
C TYR A 10 -12.12 5.21 9.82
N ASN A 11 -12.98 5.07 10.85
CA ASN A 11 -14.44 4.91 10.70
C ASN A 11 -14.80 3.77 9.73
N ARG A 12 -14.29 2.55 10.01
CA ARG A 12 -14.43 1.36 9.16
C ARG A 12 -14.76 0.10 9.96
N ALA A 13 -15.43 0.23 11.11
CA ALA A 13 -15.79 -0.88 11.98
C ALA A 13 -16.43 -2.06 11.24
N ASP A 14 -17.39 -1.77 10.33
CA ASP A 14 -18.17 -2.78 9.61
C ASP A 14 -17.36 -3.67 8.66
N TYR A 15 -16.13 -3.27 8.33
CA TYR A 15 -15.29 -4.00 7.37
C TYR A 15 -14.26 -4.92 8.04
N LEU A 16 -13.85 -4.56 9.26
CA LEU A 16 -12.77 -5.26 9.98
C LEU A 16 -13.08 -6.73 10.24
N GLU A 17 -14.35 -7.09 10.45
CA GLU A 17 -14.75 -8.49 10.69
C GLU A 17 -14.45 -9.39 9.49
N LYS A 18 -14.70 -8.89 8.26
CA LYS A 18 -14.41 -9.63 7.03
C LYS A 18 -12.92 -9.85 6.84
N LEU A 19 -12.12 -8.81 7.08
CA LEU A 19 -10.67 -8.91 7.05
C LEU A 19 -10.16 -9.89 8.11
N TYR A 20 -10.62 -9.77 9.36
CA TYR A 20 -10.26 -10.66 10.46
C TYR A 20 -10.52 -12.13 10.11
N LYS A 21 -11.73 -12.45 9.63
CA LYS A 21 -12.08 -13.80 9.21
C LYS A 21 -11.16 -14.30 8.10
N SER A 22 -10.88 -13.50 7.09
CA SER A 22 -9.99 -13.89 6.00
C SER A 22 -8.56 -14.19 6.47
N ILE A 23 -8.06 -13.46 7.47
CA ILE A 23 -6.77 -13.72 8.10
C ILE A 23 -6.79 -15.10 8.78
N LEU A 24 -7.82 -15.39 9.59
CA LEU A 24 -7.95 -16.67 10.29
C LEU A 24 -8.02 -17.84 9.32
N ASP A 25 -8.86 -17.75 8.28
CA ASP A 25 -9.01 -18.78 7.26
C ASP A 25 -7.66 -19.07 6.54
N ASN A 26 -6.84 -18.04 6.33
CA ASN A 26 -5.55 -18.20 5.70
C ASN A 26 -4.46 -18.75 6.63
N ILE A 27 -4.52 -18.47 7.93
CA ILE A 27 -3.63 -19.08 8.93
C ILE A 27 -3.84 -20.60 8.97
N GLU A 28 -5.07 -21.08 8.88
CA GLU A 28 -5.40 -22.51 8.91
C GLU A 28 -4.86 -23.27 7.69
N THR A 29 -4.60 -22.59 6.57
CA THR A 29 -4.17 -23.21 5.29
C THR A 29 -2.69 -23.06 4.99
N SER A 30 -1.91 -22.42 5.87
CA SER A 30 -0.47 -22.17 5.69
C SER A 30 0.33 -22.46 6.96
N ASN A 31 1.66 -22.55 6.83
CA ASN A 31 2.57 -22.66 7.98
C ASN A 31 3.15 -21.30 8.40
N LEU A 32 2.71 -20.20 7.81
CA LEU A 32 3.11 -18.86 8.22
C LEU A 32 2.49 -18.53 9.57
N LYS A 33 3.32 -18.12 10.52
CA LYS A 33 2.82 -17.40 11.69
C LYS A 33 2.39 -16.02 11.24
N ALA A 34 1.33 -15.49 11.81
CA ALA A 34 0.87 -14.15 11.49
C ALA A 34 0.73 -13.29 12.75
N GLU A 35 0.96 -11.99 12.61
CA GLU A 35 0.54 -10.96 13.55
C GLU A 35 -0.26 -9.91 12.79
N TRP A 36 -1.23 -9.32 13.43
CA TRP A 36 -2.04 -8.25 12.86
C TRP A 36 -1.82 -6.95 13.61
N ILE A 37 -1.26 -5.94 12.93
CA ILE A 37 -1.01 -4.61 13.48
C ILE A 37 -2.09 -3.68 12.95
N ILE A 38 -2.94 -3.18 13.85
CA ILE A 38 -4.07 -2.32 13.51
C ILE A 38 -3.80 -0.92 14.05
N ILE A 39 -3.79 0.05 13.15
CA ILE A 39 -3.64 1.45 13.51
C ILE A 39 -4.97 2.16 13.28
N ASN A 40 -5.62 2.53 14.39
CA ASN A 40 -6.81 3.35 14.38
C ASN A 40 -6.41 4.82 14.28
N ASP A 41 -6.61 5.42 13.12
CA ASP A 41 -6.25 6.82 12.83
C ASP A 41 -7.33 7.80 13.31
N GLY A 42 -7.78 7.62 14.56
CA GLY A 42 -8.71 8.53 15.23
C GLY A 42 -10.18 8.31 14.87
N SER A 43 -10.63 7.06 14.75
CA SER A 43 -12.05 6.73 14.51
C SER A 43 -12.95 7.25 15.62
N THR A 44 -14.19 7.57 15.24
CA THR A 44 -15.26 8.05 16.12
C THR A 44 -16.49 7.14 16.13
N ASP A 45 -16.45 6.07 15.34
CA ASP A 45 -17.43 4.99 15.34
C ASP A 45 -17.03 3.88 16.33
N ASN A 46 -17.68 2.73 16.28
CA ASN A 46 -17.40 1.58 17.15
C ASN A 46 -16.18 0.74 16.72
N THR A 47 -15.24 1.30 15.95
CA THR A 47 -14.02 0.60 15.49
C THR A 47 -13.23 0.00 16.66
N GLU A 48 -13.04 0.74 17.76
CA GLU A 48 -12.30 0.27 18.92
C GLU A 48 -12.96 -0.94 19.58
N GLU A 49 -14.28 -0.88 19.80
CA GLU A 49 -15.05 -2.00 20.37
C GLU A 49 -14.96 -3.28 19.53
N VAL A 50 -14.93 -3.14 18.20
CA VAL A 50 -14.78 -4.27 17.28
C VAL A 50 -13.40 -4.89 17.42
N ILE A 51 -12.35 -4.08 17.48
CA ILE A 51 -10.96 -4.56 17.64
C ILE A 51 -10.77 -5.24 18.99
N GLU A 52 -11.31 -4.68 20.09
CA GLU A 52 -11.26 -5.28 21.42
C GLU A 52 -11.86 -6.69 21.44
N LYS A 53 -12.96 -6.94 20.71
CA LYS A 53 -13.54 -8.29 20.58
C LYS A 53 -12.54 -9.25 19.94
N PHE A 54 -11.85 -8.85 18.87
CA PHE A 54 -10.84 -9.70 18.22
C PHE A 54 -9.65 -10.00 19.15
N VAL A 55 -9.21 -9.01 19.94
CA VAL A 55 -8.15 -9.20 20.95
C VAL A 55 -8.60 -10.21 22.02
N LEU A 56 -9.85 -10.12 22.48
CA LEU A 56 -10.39 -11.04 23.49
C LEU A 56 -10.57 -12.47 22.95
N GLU A 57 -10.86 -12.67 21.67
CA GLU A 57 -10.90 -13.98 21.03
C GLU A 57 -9.54 -14.68 21.01
N ASN A 58 -8.45 -13.91 21.03
CA ASN A 58 -7.06 -14.40 21.14
C ASN A 58 -6.70 -15.50 20.13
N ARG A 59 -7.19 -15.40 18.91
CA ARG A 59 -6.93 -16.37 17.84
C ARG A 59 -5.69 -16.05 17.00
N ILE A 60 -5.24 -14.80 17.04
CA ILE A 60 -4.04 -14.29 16.39
C ILE A 60 -3.42 -13.22 17.30
N GLU A 61 -2.10 -13.03 17.23
CA GLU A 61 -1.44 -11.91 17.86
C GLU A 61 -1.89 -10.59 17.23
N ILE A 62 -2.57 -9.73 17.99
CA ILE A 62 -3.02 -8.41 17.55
C ILE A 62 -2.28 -7.33 18.32
N LYS A 63 -1.71 -6.38 17.60
CA LYS A 63 -1.16 -5.13 18.16
C LYS A 63 -2.06 -3.98 17.72
N TYR A 64 -2.71 -3.35 18.69
CA TYR A 64 -3.60 -2.23 18.45
C TYR A 64 -2.94 -0.92 18.87
N LEU A 65 -2.94 0.05 17.96
CA LEU A 65 -2.47 1.41 18.20
C LEU A 65 -3.57 2.40 17.86
N PHE A 66 -3.79 3.36 18.75
CA PHE A 66 -4.65 4.51 18.49
C PHE A 66 -3.79 5.76 18.30
N GLN A 67 -4.09 6.56 17.29
CA GLN A 67 -3.48 7.87 17.09
C GLN A 67 -4.53 8.92 16.72
N LYS A 68 -4.21 10.21 16.94
CA LYS A 68 -5.00 11.30 16.39
C LYS A 68 -4.94 11.26 14.87
N ASN A 69 -6.08 11.45 14.20
CA ASN A 69 -6.16 11.40 12.73
C ASN A 69 -5.08 12.24 12.05
N SER A 70 -4.12 11.55 11.46
CA SER A 70 -2.94 12.10 10.79
C SER A 70 -2.82 11.63 9.34
N GLY A 71 -3.75 10.79 8.88
CA GLY A 71 -3.83 10.23 7.54
C GLY A 71 -3.16 8.87 7.38
N LYS A 72 -3.61 8.10 6.38
CA LYS A 72 -3.20 6.71 6.10
C LYS A 72 -1.68 6.52 6.14
N MET A 73 -0.93 7.40 5.49
CA MET A 73 0.53 7.21 5.38
C MET A 73 1.27 7.45 6.70
N ALA A 74 0.77 8.36 7.54
CA ALA A 74 1.28 8.55 8.89
C ALA A 74 0.99 7.32 9.76
N ALA A 75 -0.22 6.78 9.65
CA ALA A 75 -0.63 5.57 10.36
C ALA A 75 0.21 4.35 9.93
N ILE A 76 0.47 4.16 8.63
CA ILE A 76 1.39 3.11 8.14
C ILE A 76 2.79 3.29 8.74
N ASN A 77 3.33 4.51 8.76
CA ASN A 77 4.64 4.77 9.37
C ASN A 77 4.68 4.39 10.85
N SER A 78 3.62 4.72 11.62
CA SER A 78 3.51 4.33 13.03
C SER A 78 3.45 2.81 13.20
N GLY A 79 2.65 2.13 12.40
CA GLY A 79 2.51 0.68 12.46
C GLY A 79 3.77 -0.08 12.06
N MET A 80 4.57 0.45 11.15
CA MET A 80 5.85 -0.16 10.74
C MET A 80 6.87 -0.28 11.88
N GLU A 81 6.78 0.53 12.92
CA GLU A 81 7.64 0.40 14.11
C GLU A 81 7.31 -0.88 14.91
N GLU A 82 6.04 -1.31 14.89
CA GLU A 82 5.54 -2.48 15.61
C GLU A 82 5.71 -3.82 14.84
N VAL A 83 6.06 -3.75 13.56
CA VAL A 83 6.26 -4.93 12.71
C VAL A 83 7.42 -5.78 13.22
N THR A 84 7.17 -7.08 13.46
CA THR A 84 8.20 -8.04 13.91
C THR A 84 8.43 -9.21 12.94
N GLY A 85 7.51 -9.44 12.00
CA GLY A 85 7.66 -10.50 10.99
C GLY A 85 8.77 -10.23 9.98
N GLU A 86 9.30 -11.28 9.40
CA GLU A 86 10.28 -11.19 8.30
C GLU A 86 9.66 -10.62 7.03
N LEU A 87 8.33 -10.79 6.92
CA LEU A 87 7.50 -10.27 5.84
C LEU A 87 6.49 -9.28 6.40
N VAL A 88 6.16 -8.25 5.61
CA VAL A 88 5.05 -7.35 5.92
C VAL A 88 4.22 -7.08 4.67
N VAL A 89 2.91 -7.05 4.86
CA VAL A 89 1.92 -6.67 3.84
C VAL A 89 0.99 -5.61 4.40
N ASP A 90 0.79 -4.54 3.63
CA ASP A 90 -0.25 -3.56 3.92
C ASP A 90 -1.57 -4.10 3.35
N CYS A 91 -2.62 -4.17 4.17
CA CYS A 91 -3.97 -4.56 3.76
C CYS A 91 -4.96 -3.51 4.27
N ASP A 92 -5.69 -2.89 3.37
CA ASP A 92 -6.66 -1.86 3.73
C ASP A 92 -7.82 -2.46 4.52
N SER A 93 -8.41 -1.69 5.43
CA SER A 93 -9.47 -2.16 6.34
C SER A 93 -10.74 -2.62 5.63
N ASP A 94 -10.97 -2.21 4.39
CA ASP A 94 -12.09 -2.59 3.53
C ASP A 94 -11.74 -3.67 2.50
N ASP A 95 -10.51 -4.16 2.51
CA ASP A 95 -10.04 -5.30 1.72
C ASP A 95 -9.94 -6.57 2.58
N PHE A 96 -9.71 -7.71 1.95
CA PHE A 96 -9.52 -8.99 2.65
C PHE A 96 -8.68 -9.96 1.80
N PHE A 97 -8.01 -10.90 2.46
CA PHE A 97 -7.18 -11.88 1.78
C PHE A 97 -8.02 -12.88 0.96
N ALA A 98 -7.56 -13.17 -0.24
CA ALA A 98 -8.13 -14.24 -1.06
C ALA A 98 -7.86 -15.62 -0.41
N ASN A 99 -8.64 -16.63 -0.80
CA ASN A 99 -8.41 -17.98 -0.33
C ASN A 99 -7.00 -18.48 -0.68
N ASN A 100 -6.32 -19.11 0.27
CA ASN A 100 -4.94 -19.59 0.13
C ASN A 100 -3.87 -18.49 -0.11
N ALA A 101 -4.16 -17.24 0.12
CA ALA A 101 -3.20 -16.14 -0.07
C ALA A 101 -1.90 -16.37 0.72
N PHE A 102 -2.01 -16.77 2.00
CA PHE A 102 -0.83 -17.01 2.84
C PHE A 102 0.00 -18.22 2.35
N LYS A 103 -0.66 -19.24 1.83
CA LYS A 103 0.03 -20.39 1.20
C LYS A 103 0.78 -19.96 -0.05
N VAL A 104 0.19 -19.10 -0.88
CA VAL A 104 0.84 -18.53 -2.08
C VAL A 104 2.04 -17.67 -1.68
N ILE A 105 1.90 -16.83 -0.66
CA ILE A 105 2.99 -16.03 -0.10
C ILE A 105 4.10 -16.95 0.42
N GLU A 106 3.78 -17.94 1.24
CA GLU A 106 4.71 -18.92 1.81
C GLU A 106 5.57 -19.57 0.74
N GLN A 107 4.95 -20.09 -0.33
CA GLN A 107 5.63 -20.77 -1.45
C GLN A 107 6.65 -19.89 -2.19
N ASN A 108 6.53 -18.58 -2.09
CA ASN A 108 7.38 -17.64 -2.79
C ASN A 108 8.37 -16.88 -1.89
N THR A 109 8.30 -17.09 -0.58
CA THR A 109 9.08 -16.32 0.39
C THR A 109 10.60 -16.51 0.25
N SER A 110 11.07 -17.74 -0.02
CA SER A 110 12.50 -18.00 -0.22
C SER A 110 13.07 -17.17 -1.37
N LYS A 111 12.32 -17.00 -2.48
CA LYS A 111 12.72 -16.16 -3.61
C LYS A 111 12.96 -14.71 -3.21
N LEU A 112 12.19 -14.20 -2.23
CA LEU A 112 12.35 -12.84 -1.72
C LEU A 112 13.49 -12.73 -0.74
N LEU A 113 13.53 -13.58 0.27
CA LEU A 113 14.44 -13.43 1.41
C LEU A 113 15.89 -13.82 1.05
N GLU A 114 16.09 -14.73 0.10
CA GLU A 114 17.40 -15.14 -0.39
C GLU A 114 17.97 -14.19 -1.45
N ASN A 115 17.20 -13.19 -1.90
CA ASN A 115 17.63 -12.24 -2.92
C ASN A 115 17.68 -10.80 -2.37
N GLU A 116 18.86 -10.36 -1.99
CA GLU A 116 19.09 -9.03 -1.42
C GLU A 116 18.71 -7.86 -2.34
N ARG A 117 18.48 -8.12 -3.64
CA ARG A 117 18.03 -7.11 -4.60
C ARG A 117 16.52 -7.03 -4.74
N LEU A 118 15.75 -7.91 -4.07
CA LEU A 118 14.28 -7.85 -4.07
C LEU A 118 13.78 -7.23 -2.78
N TYR A 119 12.94 -6.19 -2.93
CA TYR A 119 12.29 -5.60 -1.77
C TYR A 119 10.89 -6.14 -1.51
N ALA A 120 10.22 -6.69 -2.54
CA ALA A 120 8.89 -7.27 -2.40
C ALA A 120 8.57 -8.34 -3.45
N LEU A 121 7.65 -9.23 -3.10
CA LEU A 121 6.82 -9.98 -4.04
C LEU A 121 5.64 -9.09 -4.42
N CYS A 122 5.31 -9.05 -5.71
CA CYS A 122 4.21 -8.24 -6.24
C CYS A 122 3.13 -9.15 -6.82
N PHE A 123 1.97 -9.17 -6.18
CA PHE A 123 0.83 -10.02 -6.51
C PHE A 123 -0.32 -9.23 -7.12
N LEU A 124 -1.32 -9.96 -7.60
CA LEU A 124 -2.55 -9.42 -8.14
C LEU A 124 -3.59 -9.21 -7.03
N LYS A 125 -4.43 -8.21 -7.23
CA LYS A 125 -5.69 -7.98 -6.50
C LYS A 125 -6.86 -8.29 -7.42
N GLN A 126 -7.99 -8.72 -6.89
CA GLN A 126 -9.24 -8.92 -7.62
C GLN A 126 -10.41 -8.18 -6.98
N ASP A 127 -11.49 -8.01 -7.72
CA ASP A 127 -12.78 -7.56 -7.19
C ASP A 127 -13.59 -8.71 -6.59
N LEU A 128 -14.79 -8.41 -6.05
CA LEU A 128 -15.70 -9.41 -5.48
C LEU A 128 -16.24 -10.43 -6.49
N LEU A 129 -16.15 -10.14 -7.79
CA LEU A 129 -16.56 -11.03 -8.88
C LEU A 129 -15.41 -11.91 -9.38
N GLY A 130 -14.20 -11.75 -8.81
CA GLY A 130 -13.00 -12.48 -9.21
C GLY A 130 -12.26 -11.88 -10.41
N ASN A 131 -12.62 -10.68 -10.86
CA ASN A 131 -11.91 -10.01 -11.94
C ASN A 131 -10.63 -9.37 -11.40
N VAL A 132 -9.50 -9.64 -12.05
CA VAL A 132 -8.21 -9.05 -11.67
C VAL A 132 -8.25 -7.52 -11.87
N SER A 133 -7.78 -6.78 -10.88
CA SER A 133 -7.62 -5.32 -10.97
C SER A 133 -6.57 -4.97 -12.03
N GLY A 134 -7.04 -4.37 -13.11
CA GLY A 134 -6.22 -3.97 -14.26
C GLY A 134 -5.66 -5.14 -15.06
N LYS A 135 -4.34 -5.19 -15.26
CA LYS A 135 -3.68 -6.19 -16.11
C LYS A 135 -2.82 -7.16 -15.31
N LYS A 136 -2.78 -8.41 -15.75
CA LYS A 136 -1.78 -9.40 -15.32
C LYS A 136 -0.37 -9.00 -15.80
N PHE A 137 0.64 -9.53 -15.16
CA PHE A 137 2.02 -9.41 -15.62
C PHE A 137 2.22 -10.24 -16.89
N THR A 138 3.15 -9.84 -17.74
CA THR A 138 3.42 -10.53 -19.02
C THR A 138 3.93 -11.95 -18.83
N THR A 139 4.69 -12.18 -17.78
CA THR A 139 5.19 -13.50 -17.38
C THR A 139 5.23 -13.62 -15.86
N ASP A 140 5.12 -14.85 -15.36
CA ASP A 140 5.38 -15.12 -13.95
C ASP A 140 6.86 -14.96 -13.58
N TYR A 141 7.08 -14.60 -12.33
CA TYR A 141 8.43 -14.38 -11.77
C TYR A 141 9.23 -13.31 -12.52
N MET A 142 8.54 -12.37 -13.15
CA MET A 142 9.16 -11.24 -13.81
C MET A 142 9.75 -10.27 -12.78
N LYS A 143 11.06 -9.98 -12.91
CA LYS A 143 11.68 -8.90 -12.14
C LYS A 143 11.37 -7.56 -12.80
N SER A 144 10.92 -6.62 -12.00
CA SER A 144 10.60 -5.25 -12.43
C SER A 144 10.82 -4.26 -11.30
N THR A 145 10.46 -3.01 -11.55
CA THR A 145 10.24 -1.97 -10.54
C THR A 145 8.79 -1.51 -10.60
N MET A 146 8.25 -0.94 -9.53
CA MET A 146 6.90 -0.37 -9.56
C MET A 146 6.80 0.76 -10.59
N PHE A 147 7.86 1.55 -10.71
CA PHE A 147 7.93 2.60 -11.74
C PHE A 147 7.80 2.03 -13.15
N ASP A 148 8.58 1.00 -13.49
CA ASP A 148 8.57 0.41 -14.84
C ASP A 148 7.24 -0.27 -15.15
N LEU A 149 6.62 -0.96 -14.19
CA LEU A 149 5.29 -1.55 -14.37
C LEU A 149 4.27 -0.52 -14.83
N TYR A 150 4.17 0.61 -14.11
CA TYR A 150 3.11 1.59 -14.37
C TYR A 150 3.43 2.56 -15.51
N PHE A 151 4.69 2.95 -15.67
CA PHE A 151 5.06 3.98 -16.65
C PHE A 151 5.57 3.44 -17.96
N LYS A 152 6.26 2.28 -17.98
CA LYS A 152 6.86 1.72 -19.21
C LYS A 152 6.11 0.50 -19.74
N GLN A 153 5.62 -0.38 -18.86
CA GLN A 153 4.93 -1.62 -19.25
C GLN A 153 3.41 -1.48 -19.30
N ASP A 154 2.87 -0.34 -18.86
CA ASP A 154 1.44 -0.03 -18.81
C ASP A 154 0.60 -1.10 -18.08
N VAL A 155 1.20 -1.71 -17.06
CA VAL A 155 0.48 -2.59 -16.12
C VAL A 155 -0.33 -1.70 -15.20
N GLN A 156 -1.64 -1.66 -15.42
CA GLN A 156 -2.57 -0.85 -14.62
C GLN A 156 -3.23 -1.70 -13.53
N GLY A 157 -3.97 -1.02 -12.64
CA GLY A 157 -4.70 -1.65 -11.55
C GLY A 157 -3.84 -1.83 -10.29
N GLU A 158 -4.52 -2.09 -9.18
CA GLU A 158 -3.87 -2.26 -7.89
C GLU A 158 -3.06 -3.56 -7.85
N LYS A 159 -1.95 -3.52 -7.14
CA LYS A 159 -1.05 -4.64 -6.93
C LYS A 159 -0.71 -4.73 -5.45
N ILE A 160 -0.55 -5.94 -4.96
CA ILE A 160 -0.26 -6.21 -3.55
C ILE A 160 1.22 -6.50 -3.40
N LEU A 161 1.86 -5.75 -2.52
CA LEU A 161 3.28 -5.91 -2.21
C LEU A 161 3.46 -6.61 -0.86
N VAL A 162 4.07 -7.78 -0.88
CA VAL A 162 4.57 -8.45 0.32
C VAL A 162 6.04 -8.14 0.44
N PHE A 163 6.40 -7.28 1.38
CA PHE A 163 7.74 -6.74 1.51
C PHE A 163 8.67 -7.63 2.33
N ASN A 164 9.96 -7.58 2.01
CA ASN A 164 11.02 -7.92 2.94
C ASN A 164 11.08 -6.83 4.01
N THR A 165 10.69 -7.14 5.24
CA THR A 165 10.60 -6.19 6.35
C THR A 165 11.91 -5.45 6.61
N LYS A 166 13.06 -6.14 6.50
CA LYS A 166 14.39 -5.53 6.69
C LYS A 166 14.67 -4.41 5.68
N ILE A 167 14.17 -4.54 4.46
CA ILE A 167 14.30 -3.49 3.45
C ILE A 167 13.23 -2.42 3.66
N ARG A 168 11.97 -2.82 3.87
CA ARG A 168 10.84 -1.90 4.01
C ARG A 168 11.03 -0.90 5.16
N LYS A 169 11.60 -1.32 6.30
CA LYS A 169 11.91 -0.45 7.45
C LYS A 169 12.91 0.66 7.16
N LYS A 170 13.66 0.59 6.07
CA LYS A 170 14.60 1.66 5.66
C LYS A 170 13.91 2.82 4.94
N PHE A 171 12.63 2.67 4.60
CA PHE A 171 11.86 3.64 3.83
C PHE A 171 10.58 4.00 4.56
N LYS A 172 10.29 5.29 4.66
CA LYS A 172 9.07 5.82 5.26
C LYS A 172 8.29 6.61 4.22
N HIS A 173 6.99 6.72 4.41
CA HIS A 173 6.19 7.69 3.65
C HIS A 173 6.55 9.09 4.13
N GLU A 174 7.03 9.93 3.23
CA GLU A 174 7.41 11.31 3.53
C GLU A 174 6.20 12.23 3.32
N LEU A 175 5.56 12.59 4.41
CA LEU A 175 4.45 13.55 4.42
C LEU A 175 5.00 14.98 4.52
N GLU A 176 4.29 15.89 3.90
CA GLU A 176 4.56 17.32 4.02
C GLU A 176 3.81 17.91 5.22
N GLU A 177 4.33 19.01 5.75
CA GLU A 177 3.68 19.71 6.85
C GLU A 177 2.25 20.13 6.47
N ASN A 178 1.28 19.79 7.32
CA ASN A 178 -0.16 20.02 7.12
C ASN A 178 -0.82 19.22 5.97
N GLU A 179 -0.13 18.24 5.39
CA GLU A 179 -0.71 17.30 4.43
C GLU A 179 -0.89 15.93 5.06
N LYS A 180 -2.02 15.29 4.78
CA LYS A 180 -2.38 13.99 5.35
C LYS A 180 -2.24 12.83 4.37
N PHE A 181 -1.93 13.12 3.11
CA PHE A 181 -1.89 12.10 2.07
C PHE A 181 -0.77 12.34 1.06
N ILE A 182 -0.09 11.28 0.71
CA ILE A 182 0.78 11.15 -0.45
C ILE A 182 0.58 9.77 -1.07
N THR A 183 0.77 9.63 -2.38
CA THR A 183 0.71 8.30 -3.00
C THR A 183 1.83 7.40 -2.49
N GLU A 184 1.48 6.14 -2.22
CA GLU A 184 2.44 5.08 -1.84
C GLU A 184 3.56 4.93 -2.88
N ALA A 185 3.23 5.15 -4.15
CA ALA A 185 4.17 5.09 -5.27
C ALA A 185 5.42 5.96 -5.07
N ARG A 186 5.32 7.08 -4.33
CA ARG A 186 6.50 7.92 -4.04
C ARG A 186 7.56 7.15 -3.26
N MET A 187 7.15 6.38 -2.26
CA MET A 187 8.06 5.53 -1.48
C MET A 187 8.58 4.37 -2.34
N TYR A 188 7.70 3.70 -3.10
CA TYR A 188 8.09 2.60 -3.97
C TYR A 188 9.14 3.05 -5.00
N HIS A 189 8.99 4.22 -5.59
CA HIS A 189 9.96 4.75 -6.54
C HIS A 189 11.34 5.05 -5.92
N LYS A 190 11.41 5.32 -4.61
CA LYS A 190 12.70 5.42 -3.89
C LYS A 190 13.32 4.05 -3.63
N MET A 191 12.49 3.04 -3.35
CA MET A 191 12.97 1.66 -3.23
C MET A 191 13.48 1.14 -4.59
N ASP A 192 12.80 1.46 -5.68
CA ASP A 192 13.13 1.10 -7.06
C ASP A 192 14.54 1.57 -7.50
N GLU A 193 15.11 2.58 -6.83
CA GLU A 193 16.47 3.07 -7.13
C GLU A 193 17.56 2.05 -6.78
N LYS A 194 17.28 1.15 -5.85
CA LYS A 194 18.26 0.17 -5.34
C LYS A 194 17.80 -1.27 -5.47
N TYR A 195 16.51 -1.49 -5.55
CA TYR A 195 15.89 -2.81 -5.45
C TYR A 195 14.86 -3.02 -6.56
N ASN A 196 14.45 -4.28 -6.73
CA ASN A 196 13.39 -4.70 -7.64
C ASN A 196 12.25 -5.36 -6.87
N ILE A 197 11.17 -5.61 -7.57
CA ILE A 197 10.07 -6.50 -7.18
C ILE A 197 10.08 -7.77 -8.02
N LEU A 198 9.51 -8.83 -7.49
CA LEU A 198 9.23 -10.07 -8.22
C LEU A 198 7.73 -10.18 -8.46
N CYS A 199 7.29 -10.07 -9.70
CA CYS A 199 5.90 -10.10 -10.11
C CYS A 199 5.39 -11.52 -10.26
N ILE A 200 4.25 -11.85 -9.68
CA ILE A 200 3.66 -13.20 -9.64
C ILE A 200 2.18 -13.10 -9.98
N ASN A 201 1.71 -13.85 -10.98
CA ASN A 201 0.33 -13.83 -11.48
C ASN A 201 -0.66 -14.60 -10.60
N GLU A 202 -0.48 -14.52 -9.29
CA GLU A 202 -1.38 -15.08 -8.29
C GLU A 202 -2.15 -13.96 -7.59
N VAL A 203 -3.41 -14.22 -7.24
CA VAL A 203 -4.25 -13.29 -6.49
C VAL A 203 -4.10 -13.56 -5.01
N VAL A 204 -3.79 -12.52 -4.23
CA VAL A 204 -3.66 -12.64 -2.77
C VAL A 204 -4.64 -11.76 -2.00
N GLU A 205 -5.28 -10.81 -2.66
CA GLU A 205 -6.22 -9.90 -2.02
C GLU A 205 -7.46 -9.68 -2.87
N THR A 206 -8.60 -9.51 -2.20
CA THR A 206 -9.88 -9.16 -2.81
C THR A 206 -10.37 -7.87 -2.19
N GLY A 207 -10.79 -6.93 -3.02
CA GLY A 207 -11.28 -5.64 -2.56
C GLY A 207 -12.48 -5.14 -3.36
N GLU A 208 -13.18 -4.16 -2.77
CA GLU A 208 -14.33 -3.53 -3.37
C GLU A 208 -14.05 -2.05 -3.63
N TYR A 209 -14.31 -1.59 -4.86
CA TYR A 209 -14.22 -0.16 -5.17
C TYR A 209 -15.38 0.60 -4.53
N ARG A 210 -15.06 1.42 -3.55
CA ARG A 210 -16.04 2.16 -2.76
C ARG A 210 -16.26 3.57 -3.28
N GLU A 211 -17.49 4.10 -3.02
CA GLU A 211 -17.83 5.47 -3.39
C GLU A 211 -17.12 6.53 -2.53
N ASP A 212 -16.84 6.21 -1.28
CA ASP A 212 -16.16 7.08 -0.30
C ASP A 212 -14.63 6.84 -0.23
N GLY A 213 -14.09 5.93 -1.06
CA GLY A 213 -12.66 5.62 -1.13
C GLY A 213 -11.80 6.74 -1.74
N TYR A 214 -10.52 6.73 -1.42
CA TYR A 214 -9.54 7.68 -1.98
C TYR A 214 -9.51 7.67 -3.51
N THR A 215 -9.72 6.53 -4.14
CA THR A 215 -9.69 6.37 -5.60
C THR A 215 -10.78 7.18 -6.30
N LYS A 216 -12.01 7.19 -5.77
CA LYS A 216 -13.11 8.00 -6.33
C LYS A 216 -12.98 9.48 -6.00
N ASN A 217 -12.42 9.82 -4.85
CA ASN A 217 -12.23 11.20 -4.38
C ASN A 217 -10.81 11.73 -4.66
N ILE A 218 -10.09 11.10 -5.60
CA ILE A 218 -8.67 11.38 -5.84
C ILE A 218 -8.40 12.86 -6.15
N ILE A 219 -9.25 13.51 -6.95
CA ILE A 219 -9.07 14.93 -7.35
C ILE A 219 -9.07 15.85 -6.13
N ASP A 220 -10.00 15.63 -5.20
CA ASP A 220 -10.09 16.45 -3.98
C ASP A 220 -8.96 16.14 -3.00
N THR A 221 -8.55 14.86 -2.93
CA THR A 221 -7.38 14.44 -2.16
C THR A 221 -6.11 15.10 -2.68
N LEU A 222 -5.92 15.11 -4.00
CA LEU A 222 -4.78 15.77 -4.65
C LEU A 222 -4.74 17.27 -4.36
N LYS A 223 -5.90 17.96 -4.45
CA LYS A 223 -5.99 19.40 -4.18
C LYS A 223 -5.71 19.75 -2.72
N LYS A 224 -6.01 18.87 -1.78
CA LYS A 224 -5.74 19.05 -0.35
C LYS A 224 -4.26 18.79 0.03
N ASN A 225 -3.51 18.09 -0.84
CA ASN A 225 -2.14 17.68 -0.59
C ASN A 225 -1.19 18.08 -1.75
N PRO A 226 -1.16 19.36 -2.16
CA PRO A 226 -0.50 19.77 -3.39
C PRO A 226 1.03 19.73 -3.32
N ILE A 227 1.63 19.94 -2.14
CA ILE A 227 3.09 20.02 -1.97
C ILE A 227 3.72 18.65 -2.19
N GLY A 228 3.16 17.62 -1.57
CA GLY A 228 3.60 16.24 -1.73
C GLY A 228 3.52 15.79 -3.17
N TYR A 229 2.39 16.09 -3.84
CA TYR A 229 2.22 15.74 -5.26
C TYR A 229 3.13 16.53 -6.20
N TYR A 230 3.38 17.81 -5.91
CA TYR A 230 4.41 18.57 -6.64
C TYR A 230 5.78 17.88 -6.56
N LYS A 231 6.22 17.53 -5.36
CA LYS A 231 7.48 16.83 -5.14
C LYS A 231 7.49 15.47 -5.86
N TYR A 232 6.41 14.69 -5.76
CA TYR A 232 6.27 13.40 -6.44
C TYR A 232 6.46 13.53 -7.95
N PHE A 233 5.74 14.43 -8.62
CA PHE A 233 5.89 14.61 -10.07
C PHE A 233 7.24 15.20 -10.46
N LYS A 234 7.85 16.05 -9.63
CA LYS A 234 9.21 16.53 -9.82
C LYS A 234 10.23 15.39 -9.76
N GLU A 235 10.10 14.46 -8.80
CA GLU A 235 10.94 13.27 -8.68
C GLU A 235 10.76 12.32 -9.89
N ILE A 236 9.53 12.16 -10.40
CA ILE A 236 9.26 11.36 -11.62
C ILE A 236 9.96 11.95 -12.85
N LEU A 237 9.95 13.28 -13.02
CA LEU A 237 10.61 13.92 -14.16
C LEU A 237 12.13 13.72 -14.17
N GLN A 238 12.74 13.38 -13.04
CA GLN A 238 14.17 13.08 -12.93
C GLN A 238 14.51 11.61 -13.25
N LYS A 239 13.47 10.75 -13.38
CA LYS A 239 13.66 9.33 -13.71
C LYS A 239 13.82 9.12 -15.22
N ASP A 240 14.40 7.99 -15.59
CA ASP A 240 14.49 7.59 -17.00
C ASP A 240 13.11 7.23 -17.57
N LEU A 241 12.58 8.14 -18.37
CA LEU A 241 11.29 8.00 -19.06
C LEU A 241 11.40 7.36 -20.46
N ARG A 242 12.57 6.82 -20.85
CA ARG A 242 12.70 6.03 -22.09
C ARG A 242 11.82 4.78 -21.95
N GLY A 243 11.08 4.47 -23.03
CA GLY A 243 10.07 3.38 -22.99
C GLY A 243 8.69 3.78 -22.49
N ALA A 244 8.56 4.91 -21.78
CA ALA A 244 7.23 5.43 -21.44
C ALA A 244 6.54 6.03 -22.67
N SER A 245 5.23 5.77 -22.84
CA SER A 245 4.45 6.30 -23.95
C SER A 245 4.40 7.84 -23.91
N VAL A 246 4.21 8.46 -25.09
CA VAL A 246 4.03 9.93 -25.17
C VAL A 246 2.89 10.42 -24.29
N ARG A 247 1.78 9.66 -24.23
CA ARG A 247 0.64 9.96 -23.35
C ARG A 247 1.05 10.03 -21.88
N LYS A 248 1.87 9.08 -21.40
CA LYS A 248 2.38 9.06 -20.01
C LYS A 248 3.31 10.24 -19.73
N LYS A 249 4.19 10.58 -20.67
CA LYS A 249 5.08 11.75 -20.55
C LYS A 249 4.29 13.07 -20.46
N ILE A 250 3.28 13.24 -21.30
CA ILE A 250 2.37 14.39 -21.25
C ILE A 250 1.62 14.44 -19.90
N TYR A 251 1.11 13.29 -19.44
CA TYR A 251 0.44 13.20 -18.15
C TYR A 251 1.34 13.65 -16.99
N ILE A 252 2.59 13.19 -16.95
CA ILE A 252 3.57 13.57 -15.93
C ILE A 252 3.83 15.08 -15.96
N LEU A 253 4.13 15.63 -17.14
CA LEU A 253 4.43 17.05 -17.30
C LEU A 253 3.23 17.93 -16.93
N LYS A 254 2.03 17.56 -17.37
CA LYS A 254 0.80 18.30 -17.05
C LYS A 254 0.56 18.37 -15.55
N ASN A 255 0.69 17.23 -14.85
CA ASN A 255 0.50 17.20 -13.40
C ASN A 255 1.62 17.94 -12.66
N TYR A 256 2.87 17.84 -13.10
CA TYR A 256 3.96 18.63 -12.52
C TYR A 256 3.66 20.14 -12.58
N VAL A 257 3.28 20.64 -13.75
CA VAL A 257 2.95 22.07 -13.93
C VAL A 257 1.74 22.46 -13.06
N PHE A 258 0.69 21.64 -13.03
CA PHE A 258 -0.49 21.89 -12.22
C PHE A 258 -0.15 22.01 -10.72
N PHE A 259 0.59 21.05 -10.17
CA PHE A 259 0.93 21.07 -8.74
C PHE A 259 2.01 22.12 -8.41
N LEU A 260 2.88 22.49 -9.34
CA LEU A 260 3.80 23.61 -9.18
C LEU A 260 3.04 24.93 -8.93
N PHE A 261 2.01 25.21 -9.71
CA PHE A 261 1.18 26.39 -9.49
C PHE A 261 0.42 26.34 -8.15
N MET A 262 -0.06 25.18 -7.76
CA MET A 262 -0.71 25.02 -6.45
C MET A 262 0.26 25.21 -5.29
N ASP A 263 1.48 24.65 -5.35
CA ASP A 263 2.53 24.84 -4.33
C ASP A 263 2.90 26.33 -4.18
N ILE A 264 3.07 27.04 -5.29
CA ILE A 264 3.32 28.49 -5.28
C ILE A 264 2.15 29.24 -4.61
N SER A 265 0.92 28.89 -4.94
CA SER A 265 -0.28 29.52 -4.35
C SER A 265 -0.36 29.30 -2.84
N VAL A 266 -0.01 28.11 -2.34
CA VAL A 266 0.04 27.80 -0.90
C VAL A 266 1.12 28.63 -0.21
N LYS A 267 2.30 28.74 -0.81
CA LYS A 267 3.41 29.55 -0.26
C LYS A 267 3.07 31.02 -0.18
N LEU A 268 2.44 31.55 -1.21
CA LEU A 268 2.01 32.99 -1.21
C LEU A 268 0.99 33.29 -0.11
N LYS A 269 0.03 32.37 0.16
CA LYS A 269 -0.95 32.51 1.25
C LYS A 269 -0.35 32.45 2.65
N LYS A 270 0.86 31.91 2.82
CA LYS A 270 1.58 31.89 4.12
C LYS A 270 2.38 33.20 4.37
N ILE A 271 2.56 34.01 3.36
CA ILE A 271 3.34 35.29 3.43
C ILE A 271 2.42 36.47 3.72
N TYR A 272 1.14 36.38 3.37
CA TYR A 272 0.09 37.38 3.64
C TYR A 272 -0.90 36.84 4.70
#